data_fa6b629a679f01f671ecce0da34af036
#
_entry.id   fa6b629a679f01f671ecce0da34af036
#
_cell.length_a   1.000
_cell.length_b   1.000
_cell.length_c   1.000
_cell.angle_alpha   90.00
_cell.angle_beta   90.00
_cell.angle_gamma   90.00
#
_symmetry.space_group_name_H-M   'P 1'
#
loop_
_entity.id
_entity.type
_entity.pdbx_description
1 polymer ?
#
loop_
_entity_poly.entity_id
_entity_poly.type
_entity_poly.pdbx_seq_one_letter_code
_entity_poly.pdbx_strand_id
1 'polypeptide(L)'
;MTSRSIGGKTFEPKPARLFTHGAGLMNIKQLEVLRTLLSTGSTIATAKAMGLSQSGISRLLAQLEADLSLTLFARDKGRLIPTPEAVLLARDAENVLLAVDRMSGHAEDLRNGAAGPEIVRIGLPSSMWENFAPAMLIDYVRDFPGVRIETFFETTTAINKLVGERVIDLGFLRMEGEIGPGIDVERVATGKSVCVVREDHPLAELDEITVKDLRNVPLILIGRQRPNRMALDQVFKKAGVKPMVKIETHTNSSACAYVAHGLGVTIISSFYANLYRHLPVVPRPFVPQATQEFGLARASGAPLSIAAQALSDALKREIQLSQKID
;
A
#
# COMPACT_ATOMS: atom_id res chain seq x y z
N MET A 1 39.61 -51.38 -16.57
CA MET A 1 39.41 -50.83 -17.91
C MET A 1 38.30 -49.77 -17.84
N THR A 2 38.72 -48.53 -18.22
CA THR A 2 37.95 -47.35 -18.55
C THR A 2 37.04 -46.71 -17.49
N SER A 3 37.68 -45.83 -16.71
CA SER A 3 37.01 -44.74 -15.97
C SER A 3 36.48 -43.69 -16.96
N ARG A 4 35.20 -43.27 -16.81
CA ARG A 4 34.67 -42.04 -17.40
C ARG A 4 34.56 -40.99 -16.34
N SER A 5 35.41 -40.02 -16.41
CA SER A 5 35.38 -38.75 -15.71
C SER A 5 34.16 -37.97 -16.21
N ILE A 6 33.26 -37.55 -15.28
CA ILE A 6 32.21 -36.59 -15.53
C ILE A 6 32.69 -35.26 -14.96
N GLY A 7 33.01 -34.31 -15.87
CA GLY A 7 33.51 -33.01 -15.54
C GLY A 7 32.49 -32.18 -14.71
N GLY A 8 32.85 -31.88 -13.47
CA GLY A 8 32.20 -30.92 -12.63
C GLY A 8 32.47 -29.48 -13.16
N LYS A 9 31.46 -28.86 -13.76
CA LYS A 9 31.48 -27.41 -13.96
C LYS A 9 31.14 -26.76 -12.60
N THR A 10 32.16 -26.22 -11.95
CA THR A 10 31.98 -25.29 -10.83
C THR A 10 31.21 -24.09 -11.34
N PHE A 11 30.02 -23.87 -10.78
CA PHE A 11 29.21 -22.68 -11.01
C PHE A 11 29.84 -21.54 -10.20
N GLU A 12 30.70 -20.74 -10.83
CA GLU A 12 31.11 -19.46 -10.25
C GLU A 12 29.93 -18.48 -10.40
N PRO A 13 29.39 -17.94 -9.30
CA PRO A 13 28.38 -16.89 -9.40
C PRO A 13 29.07 -15.66 -10.01
N LYS A 14 28.63 -15.27 -11.22
CA LYS A 14 29.03 -13.99 -11.80
C LYS A 14 28.68 -12.91 -10.79
N PRO A 15 29.61 -11.98 -10.45
CA PRO A 15 29.29 -10.87 -9.59
C PRO A 15 28.10 -10.10 -10.21
N ALA A 16 27.09 -9.85 -9.42
CA ALA A 16 25.98 -9.01 -9.82
C ALA A 16 26.57 -7.71 -10.36
N ARG A 17 26.27 -7.37 -11.62
CA ARG A 17 26.64 -6.10 -12.22
C ARG A 17 25.82 -5.00 -11.53
N LEU A 18 26.25 -4.58 -10.35
CA LEU A 18 25.82 -3.34 -9.74
C LEU A 18 26.41 -2.21 -10.58
N PHE A 19 25.54 -1.51 -11.32
CA PHE A 19 25.80 -0.20 -11.94
C PHE A 19 26.91 -0.14 -12.99
N THR A 20 26.63 -0.65 -14.21
CA THR A 20 27.40 -0.30 -15.41
C THR A 20 26.47 0.30 -16.47
N HIS A 21 26.03 1.53 -16.21
CA HIS A 21 25.69 2.49 -17.25
C HIS A 21 26.29 3.81 -16.77
N GLY A 22 27.04 4.51 -17.64
CA GLY A 22 27.89 5.67 -17.38
C GLY A 22 27.19 6.93 -16.85
N ALA A 23 26.43 6.80 -15.81
CA ALA A 23 25.90 7.88 -15.01
C ALA A 23 26.75 7.98 -13.74
N GLY A 24 27.16 9.18 -13.36
CA GLY A 24 27.83 9.46 -12.09
C GLY A 24 27.04 8.83 -10.93
N LEU A 25 27.73 8.43 -9.87
CA LEU A 25 27.09 7.82 -8.71
C LEU A 25 26.21 8.86 -8.01
N MET A 26 24.90 8.76 -8.21
CA MET A 26 23.90 9.52 -7.46
C MET A 26 24.10 9.30 -5.95
N ASN A 27 24.04 10.36 -5.15
CA ASN A 27 24.29 10.30 -3.71
C ASN A 27 23.06 10.72 -2.89
N ILE A 28 23.05 10.35 -1.62
CA ILE A 28 21.95 10.61 -0.69
C ILE A 28 21.59 12.10 -0.61
N LYS A 29 22.60 12.99 -0.63
CA LYS A 29 22.39 14.44 -0.56
C LYS A 29 21.60 14.98 -1.75
N GLN A 30 21.82 14.42 -2.93
CA GLN A 30 21.06 14.76 -4.14
C GLN A 30 19.59 14.33 -4.02
N LEU A 31 19.32 13.16 -3.43
CA LEU A 31 17.94 12.68 -3.18
C LEU A 31 17.22 13.57 -2.15
N GLU A 32 17.91 13.96 -1.08
CA GLU A 32 17.37 14.93 -0.11
C GLU A 32 17.03 16.28 -0.77
N VAL A 33 17.88 16.76 -1.69
CA VAL A 33 17.61 17.98 -2.44
C VAL A 33 16.37 17.82 -3.33
N LEU A 34 16.24 16.72 -4.06
CA LEU A 34 15.05 16.43 -4.88
C LEU A 34 13.78 16.48 -4.03
N ARG A 35 13.74 15.72 -2.92
CA ARG A 35 12.60 15.67 -2.00
C ARG A 35 12.24 17.06 -1.46
N THR A 36 13.24 17.79 -0.98
CA THR A 36 13.02 19.09 -0.35
C THR A 36 12.63 20.17 -1.37
N LEU A 37 13.15 20.12 -2.59
CA LEU A 37 12.72 21.02 -3.68
C LEU A 37 11.27 20.79 -4.08
N LEU A 38 10.82 19.54 -4.15
CA LEU A 38 9.42 19.22 -4.44
C LEU A 38 8.47 19.75 -3.37
N SER A 39 8.86 19.74 -2.11
CA SER A 39 8.03 20.25 -1.01
C SER A 39 8.05 21.78 -0.90
N THR A 40 9.18 22.44 -1.21
CA THR A 40 9.37 23.88 -1.01
C THR A 40 9.14 24.72 -2.26
N GLY A 41 9.30 24.13 -3.45
CA GLY A 41 9.20 24.81 -4.75
C GLY A 41 10.27 25.88 -5.00
N SER A 42 11.30 26.00 -4.14
CA SER A 42 12.27 27.10 -4.19
C SER A 42 13.66 26.67 -3.74
N THR A 43 14.70 26.97 -4.55
CA THR A 43 16.09 26.72 -4.17
C THR A 43 16.52 27.50 -2.92
N ILE A 44 15.98 28.69 -2.70
CA ILE A 44 16.26 29.50 -1.50
C ILE A 44 15.66 28.86 -0.26
N ALA A 45 14.38 28.45 -0.33
CA ALA A 45 13.71 27.79 0.78
C ALA A 45 14.36 26.43 1.10
N THR A 46 14.73 25.65 0.07
CA THR A 46 15.48 24.39 0.21
C THR A 46 16.83 24.60 0.87
N ALA A 47 17.58 25.62 0.43
CA ALA A 47 18.88 25.96 1.01
C ALA A 47 18.76 26.26 2.52
N LYS A 48 17.75 27.04 2.90
CA LYS A 48 17.46 27.33 4.31
C LYS A 48 17.09 26.08 5.10
N ALA A 49 16.20 25.24 4.54
CA ALA A 49 15.76 24.00 5.19
C ALA A 49 16.89 22.99 5.39
N MET A 50 17.84 22.91 4.46
CA MET A 50 18.95 21.95 4.48
C MET A 50 20.25 22.53 5.08
N GLY A 51 20.29 23.79 5.50
CA GLY A 51 21.49 24.44 6.02
C GLY A 51 22.61 24.58 4.99
N LEU A 52 22.28 24.75 3.71
CA LEU A 52 23.21 24.87 2.59
C LEU A 52 23.10 26.24 1.92
N SER A 53 24.09 26.57 1.05
CA SER A 53 23.96 27.74 0.18
C SER A 53 23.04 27.47 -1.00
N GLN A 54 22.38 28.52 -1.54
CA GLN A 54 21.56 28.37 -2.75
C GLN A 54 22.37 27.83 -3.94
N SER A 55 23.61 28.25 -4.10
CA SER A 55 24.50 27.75 -5.14
C SER A 55 24.85 26.27 -4.94
N GLY A 56 24.94 25.81 -3.68
CA GLY A 56 25.11 24.40 -3.33
C GLY A 56 23.91 23.54 -3.76
N ILE A 57 22.69 24.01 -3.46
CA ILE A 57 21.44 23.34 -3.90
C ILE A 57 21.37 23.27 -5.43
N SER A 58 21.65 24.39 -6.13
CA SER A 58 21.61 24.42 -7.59
C SER A 58 22.66 23.48 -8.21
N ARG A 59 23.84 23.35 -7.62
CA ARG A 59 24.89 22.43 -8.06
C ARG A 59 24.48 20.96 -7.85
N LEU A 60 23.94 20.62 -6.69
CA LEU A 60 23.49 19.27 -6.39
C LEU A 60 22.32 18.83 -7.30
N LEU A 61 21.41 19.75 -7.59
CA LEU A 61 20.32 19.49 -8.56
C LEU A 61 20.89 19.27 -9.96
N ALA A 62 21.73 20.18 -10.46
CA ALA A 62 22.32 20.06 -11.79
C ALA A 62 23.14 18.77 -11.94
N GLN A 63 23.86 18.35 -10.88
CA GLN A 63 24.59 17.09 -10.88
C GLN A 63 23.63 15.89 -10.95
N LEU A 64 22.53 15.90 -10.17
CA LEU A 64 21.51 14.85 -10.20
C LEU A 64 20.87 14.74 -11.59
N GLU A 65 20.51 15.86 -12.21
CA GLU A 65 19.94 15.90 -13.56
C GLU A 65 20.94 15.35 -14.60
N ALA A 66 22.23 15.68 -14.46
CA ALA A 66 23.28 15.16 -15.32
C ALA A 66 23.47 13.65 -15.11
N ASP A 67 23.54 13.18 -13.86
CA ASP A 67 23.74 11.77 -13.51
C ASP A 67 22.58 10.91 -14.06
N LEU A 68 21.35 11.45 -14.04
CA LEU A 68 20.17 10.77 -14.55
C LEU A 68 19.90 11.01 -16.04
N SER A 69 20.60 11.98 -16.65
CA SER A 69 20.35 12.46 -18.03
C SER A 69 18.88 12.92 -18.22
N LEU A 70 18.30 13.53 -17.18
CA LEU A 70 16.92 14.01 -17.14
C LEU A 70 16.85 15.45 -16.63
N THR A 71 15.91 16.24 -17.15
CA THR A 71 15.54 17.53 -16.56
C THR A 71 14.45 17.27 -15.52
N LEU A 72 14.73 17.57 -14.25
CA LEU A 72 13.79 17.35 -13.15
C LEU A 72 12.98 18.60 -12.81
N PHE A 73 13.52 19.78 -13.08
CA PHE A 73 12.81 21.04 -12.83
C PHE A 73 12.95 21.99 -14.02
N ALA A 74 11.83 22.55 -14.45
CA ALA A 74 11.76 23.62 -15.43
C ALA A 74 11.66 24.99 -14.72
N ARG A 75 12.11 26.06 -15.36
CA ARG A 75 11.91 27.43 -14.90
C ARG A 75 10.77 28.09 -15.68
N ASP A 76 9.72 28.48 -14.98
CA ASP A 76 8.66 29.30 -15.54
C ASP A 76 8.44 30.56 -14.70
N LYS A 77 8.58 31.73 -15.33
CA LYS A 77 8.44 33.06 -14.68
C LYS A 77 9.19 33.19 -13.35
N GLY A 78 10.41 32.61 -13.28
CA GLY A 78 11.26 32.66 -12.10
C GLY A 78 10.94 31.61 -11.02
N ARG A 79 9.92 30.77 -11.22
CA ARG A 79 9.58 29.66 -10.33
C ARG A 79 10.16 28.34 -10.86
N LEU A 80 10.50 27.47 -9.93
CA LEU A 80 10.94 26.11 -10.23
C LEU A 80 9.70 25.21 -10.24
N ILE A 81 9.43 24.60 -11.40
CA ILE A 81 8.28 23.71 -11.60
C ILE A 81 8.82 22.29 -11.81
N PRO A 82 8.39 21.29 -11.00
CA PRO A 82 8.82 19.92 -11.19
C PRO A 82 8.27 19.34 -12.51
N THR A 83 9.10 18.55 -13.18
CA THR A 83 8.68 17.76 -14.35
C THR A 83 7.93 16.50 -13.91
N PRO A 84 7.17 15.84 -14.81
CA PRO A 84 6.57 14.53 -14.52
C PRO A 84 7.61 13.50 -14.06
N GLU A 85 8.82 13.53 -14.60
CA GLU A 85 9.94 12.67 -14.23
C GLU A 85 10.38 12.91 -12.80
N ALA A 86 10.47 14.17 -12.36
CA ALA A 86 10.80 14.51 -10.98
C ALA A 86 9.78 13.95 -9.98
N VAL A 87 8.49 14.04 -10.32
CA VAL A 87 7.40 13.50 -9.48
C VAL A 87 7.45 11.97 -9.38
N LEU A 88 7.78 11.29 -10.48
CA LEU A 88 7.95 9.84 -10.49
C LEU A 88 9.14 9.42 -9.64
N LEU A 89 10.31 10.03 -9.85
CA LEU A 89 11.55 9.70 -9.14
C LEU A 89 11.52 10.09 -7.66
N ALA A 90 10.67 11.04 -7.27
CA ALA A 90 10.52 11.43 -5.87
C ALA A 90 10.11 10.27 -4.97
N ARG A 91 9.23 9.39 -5.45
CA ARG A 91 8.80 8.21 -4.70
C ARG A 91 9.95 7.22 -4.47
N ASP A 92 10.78 7.03 -5.48
CA ASP A 92 11.94 6.14 -5.37
C ASP A 92 13.02 6.76 -4.48
N ALA A 93 13.25 8.07 -4.58
CA ALA A 93 14.14 8.81 -3.69
C ALA A 93 13.70 8.72 -2.22
N GLU A 94 12.40 8.86 -1.93
CA GLU A 94 11.85 8.72 -0.57
C GLU A 94 12.11 7.33 0.00
N ASN A 95 11.91 6.27 -0.78
CA ASN A 95 12.18 4.89 -0.35
C ASN A 95 13.66 4.68 0.01
N VAL A 96 14.58 5.24 -0.78
CA VAL A 96 16.02 5.16 -0.50
C VAL A 96 16.35 5.92 0.79
N LEU A 97 15.82 7.12 0.97
CA LEU A 97 16.05 7.93 2.18
C LEU A 97 15.53 7.21 3.42
N LEU A 98 14.32 6.65 3.38
CA LEU A 98 13.77 5.83 4.46
C LEU A 98 14.63 4.59 4.78
N ALA A 99 15.25 3.97 3.76
CA ALA A 99 16.16 2.85 3.98
C ALA A 99 17.47 3.27 4.69
N VAL A 100 18.00 4.44 4.33
CA VAL A 100 19.18 5.02 4.99
C VAL A 100 18.88 5.39 6.43
N ASP A 101 17.74 6.02 6.70
CA ASP A 101 17.31 6.37 8.06
C ASP A 101 17.17 5.12 8.94
N ARG A 102 16.60 4.04 8.40
CA ARG A 102 16.49 2.74 9.08
C ARG A 102 17.87 2.16 9.42
N MET A 103 18.79 2.15 8.45
CA MET A 103 20.13 1.63 8.67
C MET A 103 20.86 2.43 9.76
N SER A 104 20.68 3.77 9.76
CA SER A 104 21.26 4.64 10.77
C SER A 104 20.69 4.37 12.17
N GLY A 105 19.37 4.20 12.27
CA GLY A 105 18.71 3.81 13.53
C GLY A 105 19.22 2.48 14.06
N HIS A 106 19.30 1.44 13.23
CA HIS A 106 19.86 0.14 13.63
C HIS A 106 21.32 0.25 14.07
N ALA A 107 22.13 1.07 13.40
CA ALA A 107 23.52 1.29 13.79
C ALA A 107 23.67 2.01 15.14
N GLU A 108 22.74 2.90 15.46
CA GLU A 108 22.69 3.58 16.75
C GLU A 108 22.27 2.63 17.87
N ASP A 109 21.27 1.80 17.66
CA ASP A 109 20.83 0.74 18.58
C ASP A 109 21.99 -0.23 18.88
N LEU A 110 22.71 -0.68 17.86
CA LEU A 110 23.88 -1.55 18.02
C LEU A 110 25.01 -0.89 18.82
N ARG A 111 25.26 0.41 18.62
CA ARG A 111 26.29 1.16 19.37
C ARG A 111 25.95 1.32 20.85
N ASN A 112 24.67 1.47 21.15
CA ASN A 112 24.21 1.66 22.51
C ASN A 112 24.16 0.36 23.34
N GLY A 113 24.59 -0.78 22.75
CA GLY A 113 24.59 -2.08 23.42
C GLY A 113 23.18 -2.58 23.75
N ALA A 114 22.18 -1.85 23.33
CA ALA A 114 20.81 -2.30 23.32
C ALA A 114 20.62 -3.00 21.95
N ALA A 115 20.26 -4.28 21.99
CA ALA A 115 19.40 -4.74 20.92
C ALA A 115 18.18 -3.82 21.02
N GLY A 116 18.10 -2.81 20.14
CA GLY A 116 16.98 -1.89 20.10
C GLY A 116 15.68 -2.71 20.03
N PRO A 117 14.53 -2.14 20.38
CA PRO A 117 13.28 -2.89 20.29
C PRO A 117 13.18 -3.45 18.88
N GLU A 118 12.96 -4.75 18.77
CA GLU A 118 12.67 -5.37 17.48
C GLU A 118 11.53 -4.60 16.82
N ILE A 119 11.73 -4.14 15.58
CA ILE A 119 10.71 -3.39 14.86
C ILE A 119 10.03 -4.32 13.88
N VAL A 120 8.73 -4.50 14.03
CA VAL A 120 7.90 -5.25 13.09
C VAL A 120 7.05 -4.26 12.29
N ARG A 121 7.13 -4.34 10.96
CA ARG A 121 6.45 -3.44 10.03
C ARG A 121 5.34 -4.16 9.28
N ILE A 122 4.14 -3.60 9.32
CA ILE A 122 2.98 -4.17 8.64
C ILE A 122 2.28 -3.15 7.76
N GLY A 123 1.98 -3.54 6.52
CA GLY A 123 1.17 -2.77 5.58
C GLY A 123 -0.26 -3.27 5.53
N LEU A 124 -1.22 -2.38 5.74
CA LEU A 124 -2.66 -2.65 5.71
C LEU A 124 -3.36 -1.68 4.76
N PRO A 125 -4.44 -2.11 4.06
CA PRO A 125 -5.32 -1.16 3.38
C PRO A 125 -5.90 -0.12 4.34
N SER A 126 -6.00 1.13 3.88
CA SER A 126 -6.53 2.23 4.70
C SER A 126 -7.91 1.96 5.30
N SER A 127 -8.68 1.04 4.74
CA SER A 127 -9.98 0.62 5.29
C SER A 127 -9.88 -0.29 6.52
N MET A 128 -8.68 -0.59 7.03
CA MET A 128 -8.49 -1.50 8.18
C MET A 128 -7.93 -0.78 9.42
N TRP A 129 -7.77 0.55 9.37
CA TRP A 129 -7.07 1.26 10.43
C TRP A 129 -7.91 1.51 11.70
N GLU A 130 -9.22 1.77 11.56
CA GLU A 130 -10.04 2.25 12.68
C GLU A 130 -10.29 1.18 13.75
N ASN A 131 -10.86 0.06 13.36
CA ASN A 131 -11.29 -0.97 14.30
C ASN A 131 -10.44 -2.25 14.20
N PHE A 132 -10.09 -2.65 12.98
CA PHE A 132 -9.37 -3.91 12.76
C PHE A 132 -7.93 -3.86 13.28
N ALA A 133 -7.16 -2.83 12.92
CA ALA A 133 -5.76 -2.74 13.34
C ALA A 133 -5.62 -2.62 14.87
N PRO A 134 -6.37 -1.76 15.58
CA PRO A 134 -6.35 -1.73 17.03
C PRO A 134 -6.73 -3.08 17.67
N ALA A 135 -7.80 -3.73 17.22
CA ALA A 135 -8.24 -5.03 17.76
C ALA A 135 -7.16 -6.11 17.60
N MET A 136 -6.54 -6.19 16.43
CA MET A 136 -5.42 -7.09 16.16
C MET A 136 -4.24 -6.84 17.10
N LEU A 137 -3.95 -5.59 17.47
CA LEU A 137 -2.75 -5.19 18.20
C LEU A 137 -2.89 -5.26 19.72
N ILE A 138 -4.10 -5.26 20.29
CA ILE A 138 -4.34 -5.22 21.75
C ILE A 138 -3.57 -6.33 22.46
N ASP A 139 -3.77 -7.58 22.08
CA ASP A 139 -3.11 -8.72 22.72
C ASP A 139 -1.63 -8.80 22.32
N TYR A 140 -1.32 -8.49 21.06
CA TYR A 140 0.05 -8.54 20.55
C TYR A 140 1.00 -7.60 21.33
N VAL A 141 0.60 -6.35 21.59
CA VAL A 141 1.43 -5.38 22.32
C VAL A 141 1.66 -5.83 23.78
N ARG A 142 0.66 -6.46 24.40
CA ARG A 142 0.80 -7.05 25.74
C ARG A 142 1.78 -8.21 25.76
N ASP A 143 1.72 -9.09 24.76
CA ASP A 143 2.50 -10.33 24.70
C ASP A 143 3.95 -10.07 24.22
N PHE A 144 4.17 -8.97 23.50
CA PHE A 144 5.48 -8.55 22.96
C PHE A 144 5.83 -7.10 23.37
N PRO A 145 5.99 -6.80 24.68
CA PRO A 145 6.20 -5.42 25.17
C PRO A 145 7.52 -4.79 24.73
N GLY A 146 8.50 -5.59 24.29
CA GLY A 146 9.79 -5.12 23.78
C GLY A 146 9.82 -4.89 22.26
N VAL A 147 8.68 -5.10 21.56
CA VAL A 147 8.60 -4.94 20.11
C VAL A 147 7.97 -3.59 19.78
N ARG A 148 8.59 -2.86 18.85
CA ARG A 148 8.01 -1.66 18.25
C ARG A 148 7.27 -2.04 16.97
N ILE A 149 6.05 -1.56 16.81
CA ILE A 149 5.25 -1.80 15.60
C ILE A 149 5.18 -0.53 14.78
N GLU A 150 5.43 -0.65 13.48
CA GLU A 150 5.18 0.41 12.51
C GLU A 150 4.08 -0.05 11.54
N THR A 151 2.99 0.70 11.47
CA THR A 151 1.85 0.42 10.60
C THR A 151 1.84 1.36 9.40
N PHE A 152 1.71 0.78 8.20
CA PHE A 152 1.61 1.51 6.94
C PHE A 152 0.20 1.33 6.37
N PHE A 153 -0.54 2.42 6.20
CA PHE A 153 -1.89 2.36 5.62
C PHE A 153 -1.85 2.83 4.18
N GLU A 154 -1.85 1.85 3.27
CA GLU A 154 -1.53 2.08 1.87
C GLU A 154 -2.49 1.35 0.90
N THR A 155 -2.32 1.60 -0.39
CA THR A 155 -2.99 0.84 -1.45
C THR A 155 -2.37 -0.55 -1.59
N THR A 156 -3.15 -1.53 -2.10
CA THR A 156 -2.62 -2.88 -2.41
C THR A 156 -1.34 -2.84 -3.25
N THR A 157 -1.29 -1.96 -4.26
CA THR A 157 -0.10 -1.80 -5.12
C THR A 157 1.11 -1.27 -4.34
N ALA A 158 0.90 -0.29 -3.46
CA ALA A 158 1.98 0.24 -2.63
C ALA A 158 2.46 -0.80 -1.61
N ILE A 159 1.54 -1.53 -0.96
CA ILE A 159 1.87 -2.61 -0.02
C ILE A 159 2.69 -3.70 -0.74
N ASN A 160 2.27 -4.12 -1.94
CA ASN A 160 3.00 -5.11 -2.73
C ASN A 160 4.44 -4.66 -3.02
N LYS A 161 4.62 -3.38 -3.41
CA LYS A 161 5.94 -2.78 -3.62
C LYS A 161 6.76 -2.78 -2.32
N LEU A 162 6.20 -2.31 -1.20
CA LEU A 162 6.89 -2.22 0.09
C LEU A 162 7.35 -3.60 0.61
N VAL A 163 6.55 -4.65 0.40
CA VAL A 163 6.94 -6.03 0.72
C VAL A 163 8.09 -6.49 -0.16
N GLY A 164 7.99 -6.30 -1.48
CA GLY A 164 9.05 -6.70 -2.43
C GLY A 164 10.39 -6.01 -2.17
N GLU A 165 10.35 -4.75 -1.77
CA GLU A 165 11.52 -3.95 -1.38
C GLU A 165 11.99 -4.20 0.07
N ARG A 166 11.32 -5.12 0.79
CA ARG A 166 11.62 -5.44 2.20
C ARG A 166 11.53 -4.22 3.14
N VAL A 167 10.72 -3.24 2.78
CA VAL A 167 10.45 -2.07 3.63
C VAL A 167 9.52 -2.44 4.78
N ILE A 168 8.58 -3.35 4.52
CA ILE A 168 7.68 -3.92 5.51
C ILE A 168 7.86 -5.45 5.55
N ASP A 169 7.63 -6.04 6.72
CA ASP A 169 7.78 -7.48 6.96
C ASP A 169 6.54 -8.25 6.48
N LEU A 170 5.37 -7.66 6.70
CA LEU A 170 4.07 -8.23 6.39
C LEU A 170 3.20 -7.23 5.63
N GLY A 171 2.44 -7.70 4.64
CA GLY A 171 1.50 -6.87 3.91
C GLY A 171 0.17 -7.59 3.69
N PHE A 172 -0.94 -7.02 4.14
CA PHE A 172 -2.26 -7.52 3.77
C PHE A 172 -2.70 -6.88 2.46
N LEU A 173 -3.04 -7.71 1.48
CA LEU A 173 -3.37 -7.25 0.14
C LEU A 173 -4.52 -8.06 -0.48
N ARG A 174 -5.15 -7.47 -1.48
CA ARG A 174 -6.07 -8.18 -2.34
C ARG A 174 -5.28 -8.93 -3.41
N MET A 175 -5.60 -10.21 -3.63
CA MET A 175 -4.87 -11.11 -4.53
C MET A 175 -5.22 -10.92 -6.02
N GLU A 176 -5.91 -9.84 -6.38
CA GLU A 176 -6.21 -9.51 -7.79
C GLU A 176 -5.06 -8.70 -8.40
N GLY A 177 -4.58 -9.13 -9.57
CA GLY A 177 -3.48 -8.50 -10.28
C GLY A 177 -2.14 -9.23 -10.11
N GLU A 178 -1.07 -8.64 -10.62
CA GLU A 178 0.26 -9.22 -10.53
C GLU A 178 0.83 -9.04 -9.12
N ILE A 179 1.16 -10.17 -8.50
CA ILE A 179 2.02 -10.20 -7.32
C ILE A 179 3.46 -10.01 -7.81
N GLY A 180 4.18 -9.06 -7.23
CA GLY A 180 5.56 -8.77 -7.61
C GLY A 180 6.48 -9.99 -7.45
N PRO A 181 7.59 -10.05 -8.21
CA PRO A 181 8.56 -11.12 -8.04
C PRO A 181 9.17 -11.07 -6.63
N GLY A 182 9.50 -12.22 -6.08
CA GLY A 182 10.12 -12.31 -4.76
C GLY A 182 9.16 -12.07 -3.59
N ILE A 183 7.86 -12.24 -3.79
CA ILE A 183 6.82 -12.12 -2.76
C ILE A 183 6.05 -13.43 -2.65
N ASP A 184 5.98 -13.97 -1.44
CA ASP A 184 5.11 -15.08 -1.09
C ASP A 184 3.79 -14.52 -0.54
N VAL A 185 2.66 -15.06 -1.01
CA VAL A 185 1.33 -14.66 -0.52
C VAL A 185 0.56 -15.87 -0.05
N GLU A 186 0.14 -15.84 1.20
CA GLU A 186 -0.77 -16.82 1.80
C GLU A 186 -2.19 -16.27 1.75
N ARG A 187 -3.13 -16.99 1.14
CA ARG A 187 -4.55 -16.63 1.16
C ARG A 187 -5.10 -16.76 2.58
N VAL A 188 -5.68 -15.68 3.10
CA VAL A 188 -6.19 -15.63 4.49
C VAL A 188 -7.68 -15.30 4.58
N ALA A 189 -8.28 -14.73 3.53
CA ALA A 189 -9.70 -14.42 3.51
C ALA A 189 -10.28 -14.42 2.09
N THR A 190 -11.59 -14.53 2.01
CA THR A 190 -12.39 -14.29 0.80
C THR A 190 -13.57 -13.39 1.15
N GLY A 191 -14.05 -12.63 0.19
CA GLY A 191 -15.25 -11.84 0.34
C GLY A 191 -16.05 -11.81 -0.97
N LYS A 192 -17.36 -11.72 -0.86
CA LYS A 192 -18.28 -11.63 -1.99
C LYS A 192 -18.79 -10.20 -2.14
N SER A 193 -19.21 -9.83 -3.35
CA SER A 193 -19.82 -8.51 -3.57
C SER A 193 -21.10 -8.37 -2.75
N VAL A 194 -21.18 -7.28 -1.99
CA VAL A 194 -22.40 -6.88 -1.26
C VAL A 194 -22.72 -5.42 -1.54
N CYS A 195 -24.01 -5.11 -1.56
CA CYS A 195 -24.50 -3.75 -1.51
C CYS A 195 -24.69 -3.37 -0.04
N VAL A 196 -24.01 -2.34 0.43
CA VAL A 196 -24.16 -1.83 1.79
C VAL A 196 -25.15 -0.69 1.74
N VAL A 197 -26.19 -0.80 2.54
CA VAL A 197 -27.29 0.16 2.66
C VAL A 197 -27.48 0.55 4.13
N ARG A 198 -28.09 1.71 4.39
CA ARG A 198 -28.48 2.08 5.76
C ARG A 198 -29.60 1.16 6.23
N GLU A 199 -29.67 0.86 7.52
CA GLU A 199 -30.64 -0.10 8.11
C GLU A 199 -32.09 0.24 7.78
N ASP A 200 -32.44 1.52 7.70
CA ASP A 200 -33.80 2.01 7.39
C ASP A 200 -34.06 2.23 5.89
N HIS A 201 -33.11 1.89 5.03
CA HIS A 201 -33.27 2.03 3.59
C HIS A 201 -34.18 0.92 3.03
N PRO A 202 -35.11 1.19 2.09
CA PRO A 202 -35.98 0.16 1.54
C PRO A 202 -35.27 -1.08 0.97
N LEU A 203 -34.09 -0.91 0.43
CA LEU A 203 -33.26 -2.01 -0.08
C LEU A 203 -32.70 -2.91 1.05
N ALA A 204 -32.78 -2.50 2.32
CA ALA A 204 -32.36 -3.33 3.45
C ALA A 204 -33.30 -4.50 3.70
N GLU A 205 -34.55 -4.46 3.21
CA GLU A 205 -35.53 -5.53 3.35
C GLU A 205 -35.38 -6.64 2.28
N LEU A 206 -34.55 -6.40 1.24
CA LEU A 206 -34.35 -7.37 0.17
C LEU A 206 -33.35 -8.44 0.61
N ASP A 207 -33.58 -9.69 0.22
CA ASP A 207 -32.64 -10.79 0.43
C ASP A 207 -31.36 -10.63 -0.41
N GLU A 208 -31.51 -10.08 -1.61
CA GLU A 208 -30.39 -9.73 -2.51
C GLU A 208 -30.71 -8.46 -3.30
N ILE A 209 -29.70 -7.75 -3.71
CA ILE A 209 -29.81 -6.53 -4.51
C ILE A 209 -29.21 -6.75 -5.89
N THR A 210 -29.99 -6.49 -6.92
CA THR A 210 -29.56 -6.56 -8.32
C THR A 210 -29.21 -5.18 -8.86
N VAL A 211 -28.53 -5.14 -10.02
CA VAL A 211 -28.27 -3.87 -10.71
C VAL A 211 -29.55 -3.09 -11.03
N LYS A 212 -30.68 -3.79 -11.27
CA LYS A 212 -31.96 -3.15 -11.60
C LYS A 212 -32.55 -2.40 -10.43
N ASP A 213 -32.38 -2.89 -9.21
CA ASP A 213 -32.84 -2.28 -7.96
C ASP A 213 -32.09 -0.97 -7.66
N LEU A 214 -30.89 -0.81 -8.23
CA LEU A 214 -30.07 0.39 -8.11
C LEU A 214 -30.39 1.49 -9.14
N ARG A 215 -31.44 1.30 -9.96
CA ARG A 215 -31.89 2.34 -10.91
C ARG A 215 -32.39 3.55 -10.12
N ASN A 216 -31.80 4.73 -10.42
CA ASN A 216 -32.10 6.00 -9.75
C ASN A 216 -31.76 6.03 -8.23
N VAL A 217 -31.03 5.04 -7.72
CA VAL A 217 -30.51 5.06 -6.36
C VAL A 217 -29.16 5.80 -6.34
N PRO A 218 -28.95 6.76 -5.43
CA PRO A 218 -27.65 7.43 -5.30
C PRO A 218 -26.56 6.43 -4.91
N LEU A 219 -25.47 6.38 -5.69
CA LEU A 219 -24.35 5.49 -5.46
C LEU A 219 -23.13 6.25 -4.94
N ILE A 220 -22.47 5.63 -3.97
CA ILE A 220 -21.18 6.01 -3.43
C ILE A 220 -20.19 4.94 -3.90
N LEU A 221 -19.27 5.29 -4.80
CA LEU A 221 -18.40 4.29 -5.42
C LEU A 221 -16.92 4.62 -5.20
N ILE A 222 -16.11 3.56 -5.19
CA ILE A 222 -14.65 3.67 -5.14
C ILE A 222 -14.13 4.21 -6.49
N GLY A 223 -13.07 5.00 -6.44
CA GLY A 223 -12.52 5.72 -7.60
C GLY A 223 -12.34 4.88 -8.85
N ARG A 224 -12.58 5.49 -10.02
CA ARG A 224 -12.74 4.85 -11.34
C ARG A 224 -11.56 4.00 -11.82
N GLN A 225 -10.36 4.31 -11.37
CA GLN A 225 -9.15 3.61 -11.80
C GLN A 225 -8.90 2.29 -11.04
N ARG A 226 -9.78 1.91 -10.13
CA ARG A 226 -9.66 0.66 -9.38
C ARG A 226 -10.22 -0.52 -10.19
N PRO A 227 -9.53 -1.68 -10.25
CA PRO A 227 -9.97 -2.84 -11.04
C PRO A 227 -11.41 -3.28 -10.73
N ASN A 228 -11.77 -3.36 -9.46
CA ASN A 228 -13.14 -3.73 -9.04
C ASN A 228 -14.19 -2.69 -9.44
N ARG A 229 -13.85 -1.40 -9.48
CA ARG A 229 -14.75 -0.37 -10.02
C ARG A 229 -14.94 -0.55 -11.53
N MET A 230 -13.88 -0.82 -12.27
CA MET A 230 -13.99 -1.07 -13.70
C MET A 230 -14.86 -2.31 -13.99
N ALA A 231 -14.70 -3.39 -13.20
CA ALA A 231 -15.56 -4.57 -13.31
C ALA A 231 -17.02 -4.24 -13.00
N LEU A 232 -17.29 -3.47 -11.95
CA LEU A 232 -18.64 -3.03 -11.58
C LEU A 232 -19.28 -2.16 -12.67
N ASP A 233 -18.54 -1.22 -13.28
CA ASP A 233 -19.03 -0.41 -14.38
C ASP A 233 -19.43 -1.27 -15.59
N GLN A 234 -18.71 -2.38 -15.88
CA GLN A 234 -19.11 -3.34 -16.91
C GLN A 234 -20.40 -4.09 -16.56
N VAL A 235 -20.62 -4.41 -15.27
CA VAL A 235 -21.85 -5.02 -14.80
C VAL A 235 -23.05 -4.09 -15.05
N PHE A 236 -22.95 -2.81 -14.68
CA PHE A 236 -23.97 -1.80 -14.98
C PHE A 236 -24.22 -1.65 -16.47
N LYS A 237 -23.16 -1.57 -17.28
CA LYS A 237 -23.25 -1.46 -18.73
C LYS A 237 -23.98 -2.66 -19.35
N LYS A 238 -23.64 -3.89 -18.97
CA LYS A 238 -24.30 -5.12 -19.46
C LYS A 238 -25.78 -5.17 -19.09
N ALA A 239 -26.14 -4.65 -17.92
CA ALA A 239 -27.54 -4.58 -17.47
C ALA A 239 -28.34 -3.43 -18.10
N GLY A 240 -27.71 -2.55 -18.89
CA GLY A 240 -28.36 -1.38 -19.48
C GLY A 240 -28.81 -0.34 -18.42
N VAL A 241 -28.19 -0.33 -17.26
CA VAL A 241 -28.50 0.60 -16.17
C VAL A 241 -27.39 1.65 -16.06
N LYS A 242 -27.75 2.92 -16.14
CA LYS A 242 -26.80 4.03 -15.92
C LYS A 242 -26.70 4.28 -14.41
N PRO A 243 -25.53 4.07 -13.78
CA PRO A 243 -25.38 4.30 -12.34
C PRO A 243 -25.48 5.80 -12.01
N MET A 244 -26.22 6.15 -10.96
CA MET A 244 -26.32 7.52 -10.46
C MET A 244 -25.23 7.74 -9.39
N VAL A 245 -23.97 7.89 -9.83
CA VAL A 245 -22.84 8.12 -8.92
C VAL A 245 -22.92 9.55 -8.38
N LYS A 246 -23.16 9.68 -7.07
CA LYS A 246 -23.21 10.96 -6.35
C LYS A 246 -21.89 11.29 -5.68
N ILE A 247 -21.21 10.27 -5.14
CA ILE A 247 -19.93 10.44 -4.43
C ILE A 247 -18.93 9.43 -4.97
N GLU A 248 -17.72 9.89 -5.27
CA GLU A 248 -16.56 9.03 -5.47
C GLU A 248 -15.62 9.16 -4.28
N THR A 249 -15.16 8.04 -3.74
CA THR A 249 -14.25 7.99 -2.59
C THR A 249 -13.10 7.04 -2.86
N HIS A 250 -12.10 7.02 -2.01
CA HIS A 250 -10.89 6.19 -2.20
C HIS A 250 -10.76 5.04 -1.19
N THR A 251 -11.61 5.01 -0.14
CA THR A 251 -11.59 3.99 0.92
C THR A 251 -12.97 3.39 1.15
N ASN A 252 -13.04 2.10 1.53
CA ASN A 252 -14.29 1.46 1.91
C ASN A 252 -14.86 2.05 3.22
N SER A 253 -13.99 2.51 4.13
CA SER A 253 -14.39 3.20 5.36
C SER A 253 -15.22 4.44 5.06
N SER A 254 -14.71 5.33 4.21
CA SER A 254 -15.45 6.54 3.81
C SER A 254 -16.77 6.19 3.12
N ALA A 255 -16.77 5.15 2.25
CA ALA A 255 -17.99 4.72 1.58
C ALA A 255 -19.05 4.27 2.59
N CYS A 256 -18.69 3.41 3.55
CA CYS A 256 -19.59 2.95 4.60
C CYS A 256 -20.08 4.10 5.51
N ALA A 257 -19.20 5.03 5.87
CA ALA A 257 -19.56 6.21 6.65
C ALA A 257 -20.61 7.08 5.91
N TYR A 258 -20.43 7.32 4.62
CA TYR A 258 -21.42 8.07 3.83
C TYR A 258 -22.76 7.33 3.73
N VAL A 259 -22.73 6.00 3.59
CA VAL A 259 -23.97 5.18 3.63
C VAL A 259 -24.68 5.32 4.98
N ALA A 260 -23.95 5.23 6.08
CA ALA A 260 -24.49 5.39 7.43
C ALA A 260 -25.19 6.76 7.64
N HIS A 261 -24.73 7.79 6.93
CA HIS A 261 -25.34 9.12 6.94
C HIS A 261 -26.45 9.31 5.89
N GLY A 262 -26.86 8.25 5.19
CA GLY A 262 -27.96 8.29 4.24
C GLY A 262 -27.67 8.98 2.91
N LEU A 263 -26.39 9.13 2.54
CA LEU A 263 -26.01 9.82 1.30
C LEU A 263 -26.13 8.95 0.04
N GLY A 264 -26.45 7.67 0.21
CA GLY A 264 -26.60 6.70 -0.87
C GLY A 264 -26.24 5.30 -0.41
N VAL A 265 -25.99 4.42 -1.38
CA VAL A 265 -25.59 3.03 -1.12
C VAL A 265 -24.23 2.74 -1.80
N THR A 266 -23.50 1.73 -1.33
CA THR A 266 -22.21 1.35 -1.91
C THR A 266 -22.13 -0.14 -2.20
N ILE A 267 -21.27 -0.52 -3.15
CA ILE A 267 -20.98 -1.93 -3.51
C ILE A 267 -19.53 -2.21 -3.21
N ILE A 268 -19.31 -3.08 -2.24
CA ILE A 268 -17.96 -3.46 -1.77
C ILE A 268 -17.87 -4.95 -1.51
N SER A 269 -16.69 -5.43 -1.08
CA SER A 269 -16.54 -6.81 -0.60
C SER A 269 -17.16 -6.99 0.78
N SER A 270 -17.82 -8.12 1.02
CA SER A 270 -18.34 -8.51 2.34
C SER A 270 -17.24 -8.51 3.40
N PHE A 271 -15.99 -8.84 3.02
CA PHE A 271 -14.84 -8.74 3.92
C PHE A 271 -14.74 -7.35 4.55
N TYR A 272 -14.78 -6.29 3.74
CA TYR A 272 -14.76 -4.92 4.28
C TYR A 272 -16.07 -4.52 4.94
N ALA A 273 -17.22 -4.90 4.38
CA ALA A 273 -18.51 -4.58 4.98
C ALA A 273 -18.61 -5.08 6.44
N ASN A 274 -18.05 -6.25 6.72
CA ASN A 274 -18.02 -6.83 8.06
C ASN A 274 -17.20 -6.00 9.06
N LEU A 275 -16.18 -5.27 8.62
CA LEU A 275 -15.39 -4.39 9.49
C LEU A 275 -16.18 -3.14 9.94
N TYR A 276 -17.28 -2.80 9.27
CA TYR A 276 -18.09 -1.60 9.53
C TYR A 276 -19.49 -1.91 10.07
N ARG A 277 -19.72 -3.12 10.61
CA ARG A 277 -21.00 -3.52 11.25
C ARG A 277 -21.37 -2.69 12.49
N HIS A 278 -20.43 -1.96 13.06
CA HIS A 278 -20.68 -1.01 14.15
C HIS A 278 -21.41 0.26 13.69
N LEU A 279 -21.46 0.53 12.38
CA LEU A 279 -22.26 1.59 11.78
C LEU A 279 -23.69 1.11 11.53
N PRO A 280 -24.69 2.01 11.46
CA PRO A 280 -26.09 1.66 11.18
C PRO A 280 -26.26 1.30 9.68
N VAL A 281 -25.61 0.25 9.24
CA VAL A 281 -25.60 -0.23 7.85
C VAL A 281 -25.79 -1.74 7.79
N VAL A 282 -26.43 -2.20 6.72
CA VAL A 282 -26.69 -3.63 6.47
C VAL A 282 -26.09 -4.01 5.12
N PRO A 283 -25.22 -5.02 5.05
CA PRO A 283 -24.78 -5.61 3.80
C PRO A 283 -25.86 -6.56 3.25
N ARG A 284 -26.17 -6.44 1.97
CA ARG A 284 -27.02 -7.38 1.23
C ARG A 284 -26.24 -7.97 0.06
N PRO A 285 -26.38 -9.25 -0.24
CA PRO A 285 -25.77 -9.86 -1.41
C PRO A 285 -26.03 -9.02 -2.66
N PHE A 286 -24.99 -8.74 -3.45
CA PHE A 286 -25.13 -8.01 -4.72
C PHE A 286 -24.99 -8.97 -5.90
N VAL A 287 -25.92 -8.91 -6.84
CA VAL A 287 -25.97 -9.78 -8.02
C VAL A 287 -25.75 -8.95 -9.30
N PRO A 288 -24.84 -9.38 -10.20
CA PRO A 288 -24.05 -10.62 -10.19
C PRO A 288 -22.92 -10.59 -9.13
N GLN A 289 -22.78 -11.71 -8.43
CA GLN A 289 -21.80 -11.83 -7.36
C GLN A 289 -20.39 -11.97 -7.92
N ALA A 290 -19.44 -11.24 -7.37
CA ALA A 290 -18.01 -11.40 -7.62
C ALA A 290 -17.30 -11.79 -6.31
N THR A 291 -16.35 -12.70 -6.40
CA THR A 291 -15.52 -13.13 -5.26
C THR A 291 -14.19 -12.38 -5.31
N GLN A 292 -13.73 -11.93 -4.17
CA GLN A 292 -12.41 -11.29 -3.98
C GLN A 292 -11.61 -12.11 -2.99
N GLU A 293 -10.36 -12.35 -3.28
CA GLU A 293 -9.43 -13.06 -2.40
C GLU A 293 -8.45 -12.10 -1.76
N PHE A 294 -8.13 -12.34 -0.50
CA PHE A 294 -7.20 -11.54 0.30
C PHE A 294 -6.08 -12.41 0.83
N GLY A 295 -4.87 -11.88 0.80
CA GLY A 295 -3.67 -12.59 1.19
C GLY A 295 -2.79 -11.77 2.12
N LEU A 296 -1.99 -12.50 2.88
CA LEU A 296 -0.91 -11.96 3.66
C LEU A 296 0.39 -12.20 2.90
N ALA A 297 1.05 -11.12 2.52
CA ALA A 297 2.28 -11.10 1.73
C ALA A 297 3.50 -10.92 2.61
N ARG A 298 4.60 -11.57 2.24
CA ARG A 298 5.94 -11.39 2.81
C ARG A 298 7.00 -11.52 1.71
N ALA A 299 8.19 -11.03 1.95
CA ALA A 299 9.30 -11.25 1.03
C ALA A 299 9.70 -12.73 1.00
N SER A 300 9.89 -13.28 -0.21
CA SER A 300 10.33 -14.67 -0.39
C SER A 300 11.74 -14.89 0.13
N GLY A 301 12.01 -16.13 0.55
CA GLY A 301 13.36 -16.61 0.87
C GLY A 301 13.93 -16.09 2.20
N ALA A 302 13.17 -15.36 3.01
CA ALA A 302 13.56 -14.99 4.38
C ALA A 302 12.49 -15.47 5.38
N PRO A 303 12.87 -16.15 6.47
CA PRO A 303 11.94 -16.44 7.54
C PRO A 303 11.53 -15.15 8.23
N LEU A 304 10.29 -15.09 8.71
CA LEU A 304 9.87 -14.02 9.61
C LEU A 304 10.56 -14.18 10.95
N SER A 305 10.80 -13.08 11.64
CA SER A 305 11.20 -13.12 13.04
C SER A 305 10.06 -13.72 13.89
N ILE A 306 10.36 -14.12 15.12
CA ILE A 306 9.35 -14.67 16.05
C ILE A 306 8.23 -13.65 16.26
N ALA A 307 8.58 -12.38 16.44
CA ALA A 307 7.61 -11.31 16.62
C ALA A 307 6.78 -11.04 15.35
N ALA A 308 7.40 -11.01 14.17
CA ALA A 308 6.67 -10.85 12.91
C ALA A 308 5.73 -12.03 12.62
N GLN A 309 6.15 -13.27 12.95
CA GLN A 309 5.30 -14.44 12.84
C GLN A 309 4.10 -14.35 13.79
N ALA A 310 4.31 -13.95 15.03
CA ALA A 310 3.24 -13.76 16.00
C ALA A 310 2.23 -12.67 15.55
N LEU A 311 2.73 -11.57 14.92
CA LEU A 311 1.86 -10.55 14.35
C LEU A 311 1.05 -11.09 13.15
N SER A 312 1.65 -11.92 12.30
CA SER A 312 0.95 -12.65 11.25
C SER A 312 -0.20 -13.49 11.80
N ASP A 313 0.04 -14.22 12.89
CA ASP A 313 -0.96 -15.08 13.52
C ASP A 313 -2.06 -14.24 14.21
N ALA A 314 -1.71 -13.10 14.82
CA ALA A 314 -2.67 -12.16 15.38
C ALA A 314 -3.60 -11.61 14.29
N LEU A 315 -3.05 -11.23 13.14
CA LEU A 315 -3.83 -10.77 11.99
C LEU A 315 -4.78 -11.84 11.48
N LYS A 316 -4.33 -13.09 11.34
CA LYS A 316 -5.18 -14.21 10.91
C LYS A 316 -6.31 -14.48 11.90
N ARG A 317 -6.05 -14.42 13.21
CA ARG A 317 -7.08 -14.56 14.25
C ARG A 317 -8.13 -13.45 14.15
N GLU A 318 -7.70 -12.20 14.02
CA GLU A 318 -8.63 -11.08 13.90
C GLU A 318 -9.48 -11.15 12.64
N ILE A 319 -8.91 -11.57 11.51
CA ILE A 319 -9.67 -11.86 10.28
C ILE A 319 -10.75 -12.91 10.56
N GLN A 320 -10.40 -14.01 11.21
CA GLN A 320 -11.37 -15.07 11.52
C GLN A 320 -12.50 -14.58 12.43
N LEU A 321 -12.18 -13.73 13.41
CA LEU A 321 -13.19 -13.15 14.30
C LEU A 321 -14.10 -12.19 13.56
N SER A 322 -13.54 -11.30 12.73
CA SER A 322 -14.31 -10.32 11.97
C SER A 322 -15.21 -10.94 10.89
N GLN A 323 -14.94 -12.18 10.45
CA GLN A 323 -15.74 -12.87 9.43
C GLN A 323 -16.71 -13.92 10.01
N LYS A 324 -16.60 -14.29 11.28
CA LYS A 324 -17.46 -15.29 11.94
C LYS A 324 -18.78 -14.74 12.50
N ILE A 325 -18.96 -13.42 12.46
CA ILE A 325 -20.21 -12.83 12.97
C ILE A 325 -21.23 -12.87 11.83
N ASP A 326 -22.02 -13.95 11.79
CA ASP A 326 -23.25 -14.09 10.99
C ASP A 326 -24.40 -13.28 11.62
#